data_50758549e1531dafc217c2687d360e2d
#
_entry.id   50758549e1531dafc217c2687d360e2d
#
_cell.length_a   1.000
_cell.length_b   1.000
_cell.length_c   1.000
_cell.angle_alpha   90.00
_cell.angle_beta   90.00
_cell.angle_gamma   90.00
#
_symmetry.space_group_name_H-M   'P 1'
#
loop_
_entity.id
_entity.type
_entity.pdbx_description
1 polymer ?
#
loop_
_entity_poly.entity_id
_entity_poly.type
_entity_poly.pdbx_seq_one_letter_code
_entity_poly.pdbx_strand_id
1 'polypeptide(L)'
;KVTQIKSDMAEVTFTERTEPFDPPRPGALVYNPLFDPTGERHAVLLGRFSGALSEKDLRALLAGMNIQVPKTVDKNTDLLVVGSEMYVDENGQPLQQSVQPTDLPAYRDAVAQGVQVVQLNELRRYFRF
;
A
#
# COMPACT_ATOMS: atom_id res chain seq x y z
N LYS A 1 13.27 8.28 -10.59
CA LYS A 1 12.30 7.98 -11.65
C LYS A 1 12.67 6.67 -12.34
N VAL A 2 11.73 5.76 -12.48
CA VAL A 2 11.91 4.53 -13.23
C VAL A 2 11.91 4.86 -14.72
N THR A 3 12.96 4.46 -15.44
CA THR A 3 13.09 4.71 -16.88
C THR A 3 12.89 3.45 -17.72
N GLN A 4 13.20 2.28 -17.18
CA GLN A 4 13.03 1.00 -17.86
C GLN A 4 12.79 -0.11 -16.83
N ILE A 5 11.89 -1.07 -17.16
CA ILE A 5 11.64 -2.29 -16.36
C ILE A 5 12.09 -3.49 -17.19
N LYS A 6 12.89 -4.36 -16.58
CA LYS A 6 13.35 -5.65 -17.14
C LYS A 6 13.02 -6.74 -16.13
N SER A 7 12.19 -7.69 -16.48
CA SER A 7 11.76 -8.83 -15.65
C SER A 7 11.76 -8.60 -14.12
N ASP A 8 12.91 -8.71 -13.48
CA ASP A 8 13.11 -8.55 -12.03
C ASP A 8 13.92 -7.29 -11.65
N MET A 9 14.29 -6.49 -12.63
CA MET A 9 15.08 -5.25 -12.45
C MET A 9 14.41 -4.06 -13.12
N ALA A 10 14.69 -2.86 -12.61
CA ALA A 10 14.27 -1.61 -13.22
C ALA A 10 15.47 -0.66 -13.31
N GLU A 11 15.57 0.04 -14.43
CA GLU A 11 16.48 1.17 -14.55
C GLU A 11 15.83 2.41 -13.96
N VAL A 12 16.57 3.13 -13.12
CA VAL A 12 16.09 4.32 -12.43
C VAL A 12 17.01 5.50 -12.65
N THR A 13 16.43 6.69 -12.70
CA THR A 13 17.16 7.96 -12.72
C THR A 13 16.80 8.77 -11.49
N PHE A 14 17.79 9.31 -10.80
CA PHE A 14 17.57 10.17 -9.64
C PHE A 14 17.04 11.53 -10.09
N THR A 15 15.93 11.96 -9.49
CA THR A 15 15.30 13.26 -9.79
C THR A 15 15.59 14.33 -8.73
N GLU A 16 16.14 13.92 -7.59
CA GLU A 16 16.51 14.80 -6.47
C GLU A 16 18.00 14.61 -6.13
N ARG A 17 18.56 15.61 -5.49
CA ARG A 17 19.94 15.50 -4.98
C ARG A 17 19.99 14.48 -3.85
N THR A 18 20.86 13.51 -4.01
CA THR A 18 21.23 12.58 -2.95
C THR A 18 22.24 13.22 -2.00
N GLU A 19 22.41 12.64 -0.81
CA GLU A 19 23.45 13.10 0.12
C GLU A 19 24.84 12.99 -0.53
N PRO A 20 25.68 14.03 -0.52
CA PRO A 20 26.94 14.03 -1.24
C PRO A 20 27.96 13.04 -0.69
N PHE A 21 27.79 12.60 0.57
CA PHE A 21 28.71 11.67 1.23
C PHE A 21 28.28 10.20 1.15
N ASP A 22 27.02 9.93 0.76
CA ASP A 22 26.49 8.57 0.61
C ASP A 22 25.56 8.49 -0.63
N PRO A 23 26.12 8.68 -1.83
CA PRO A 23 25.31 8.59 -3.04
C PRO A 23 24.93 7.11 -3.31
N PRO A 24 23.71 6.83 -3.81
CA PRO A 24 23.34 5.50 -4.25
C PRO A 24 24.29 5.02 -5.35
N ARG A 25 24.72 3.76 -5.25
CA ARG A 25 25.64 3.14 -6.20
C ARG A 25 24.91 2.13 -7.08
N PRO A 26 25.41 1.84 -8.29
CA PRO A 26 24.92 0.71 -9.06
C PRO A 26 24.93 -0.58 -8.22
N GLY A 27 23.83 -1.32 -8.22
CA GLY A 27 23.64 -2.51 -7.40
C GLY A 27 23.17 -2.26 -5.96
N ALA A 28 22.96 -1.01 -5.56
CA ALA A 28 22.32 -0.69 -4.28
C ALA A 28 20.89 -1.24 -4.21
N LEU A 29 20.53 -1.76 -3.02
CA LEU A 29 19.18 -2.29 -2.81
C LEU A 29 18.15 -1.16 -2.74
N VAL A 30 17.04 -1.34 -3.45
CA VAL A 30 15.88 -0.45 -3.40
C VAL A 30 14.76 -1.19 -2.70
N TYR A 31 14.23 -0.58 -1.64
CA TYR A 31 13.07 -1.13 -0.94
C TYR A 31 11.77 -0.59 -1.55
N ASN A 32 10.94 -1.52 -1.99
CA ASN A 32 9.57 -1.23 -2.39
C ASN A 32 8.63 -2.28 -1.76
N PRO A 33 7.83 -1.92 -0.75
CA PRO A 33 6.96 -2.87 -0.07
C PRO A 33 5.84 -3.43 -0.96
N LEU A 34 5.59 -2.80 -2.11
CA LEU A 34 4.53 -3.19 -3.03
C LEU A 34 5.00 -4.15 -4.12
N PHE A 35 6.31 -4.32 -4.29
CA PHE A 35 6.87 -5.12 -5.37
C PHE A 35 7.39 -6.47 -4.86
N ASP A 36 6.90 -7.54 -5.46
CA ASP A 36 7.43 -8.89 -5.30
C ASP A 36 7.56 -9.52 -6.70
N PRO A 37 8.79 -9.76 -7.19
CA PRO A 37 9.01 -10.32 -8.51
C PRO A 37 8.66 -11.81 -8.60
N THR A 38 8.54 -12.51 -7.47
CA THR A 38 8.47 -13.97 -7.43
C THR A 38 7.08 -14.51 -7.06
N GLY A 39 6.15 -13.66 -6.61
CA GLY A 39 4.88 -14.12 -6.07
C GLY A 39 3.71 -13.19 -6.27
N GLU A 40 2.56 -13.76 -6.02
CA GLU A 40 1.30 -13.07 -5.87
C GLU A 40 1.16 -12.59 -4.43
N ARG A 41 0.84 -11.33 -4.23
CA ARG A 41 0.64 -10.75 -2.91
C ARG A 41 -0.83 -10.45 -2.65
N HIS A 42 -1.21 -10.42 -1.38
CA HIS A 42 -2.56 -10.12 -0.94
C HIS A 42 -2.55 -8.88 -0.05
N ALA A 43 -3.31 -7.87 -0.46
CA ALA A 43 -3.46 -6.64 0.29
C ALA A 43 -4.93 -6.45 0.72
N VAL A 44 -5.16 -6.02 1.94
CA VAL A 44 -6.48 -5.64 2.42
C VAL A 44 -6.53 -4.14 2.61
N LEU A 45 -7.61 -3.52 2.15
CA LEU A 45 -7.88 -2.10 2.32
C LEU A 45 -8.77 -1.90 3.54
N LEU A 46 -8.34 -1.08 4.47
CA LEU A 46 -9.05 -0.81 5.71
C LEU A 46 -9.25 0.69 5.91
N GLY A 47 -10.47 1.11 6.16
CA GLY A 47 -10.82 2.50 6.35
C GLY A 47 -11.42 3.15 5.11
N ARG A 48 -11.43 4.48 5.08
CA ARG A 48 -11.99 5.28 4.00
C ARG A 48 -10.92 5.70 3.02
N PHE A 49 -11.18 5.49 1.74
CA PHE A 49 -10.33 5.93 0.63
C PHE A 49 -11.11 6.96 -0.20
N SER A 50 -10.63 8.18 -0.21
CA SER A 50 -11.25 9.31 -0.92
C SER A 50 -10.20 10.32 -1.40
N GLY A 51 -10.60 11.21 -2.29
CA GLY A 51 -9.72 12.21 -2.88
C GLY A 51 -9.14 11.78 -4.22
N ALA A 52 -7.87 12.01 -4.43
CA ALA A 52 -7.20 11.72 -5.70
C ALA A 52 -7.14 10.23 -6.06
N LEU A 53 -7.32 9.35 -5.10
CA LEU A 53 -7.32 7.91 -5.28
C LEU A 53 -8.50 7.29 -4.52
N SER A 54 -9.54 6.92 -5.25
CA SER A 54 -10.67 6.19 -4.69
C SER A 54 -10.30 4.73 -4.39
N GLU A 55 -11.11 4.05 -3.56
CA GLU A 55 -10.92 2.62 -3.30
C GLU A 55 -10.90 1.80 -4.59
N LYS A 56 -11.78 2.13 -5.54
CA LYS A 56 -11.84 1.46 -6.84
C LYS A 56 -10.56 1.64 -7.65
N ASP A 57 -10.02 2.86 -7.69
CA ASP A 57 -8.79 3.17 -8.42
C ASP A 57 -7.59 2.49 -7.76
N LEU A 58 -7.54 2.50 -6.43
CA LEU A 58 -6.50 1.83 -5.67
C LEU A 58 -6.52 0.31 -5.89
N ARG A 59 -7.71 -0.32 -5.91
CA ARG A 59 -7.87 -1.74 -6.23
C ARG A 59 -7.36 -2.06 -7.64
N ALA A 60 -7.70 -1.24 -8.63
CA ALA A 60 -7.24 -1.41 -10.01
C ALA A 60 -5.72 -1.28 -10.13
N LEU A 61 -5.15 -0.33 -9.42
CA LEU A 61 -3.72 -0.07 -9.41
C LEU A 61 -2.93 -1.22 -8.77
N LEU A 62 -3.40 -1.73 -7.63
CA LEU A 62 -2.79 -2.89 -6.97
C LEU A 62 -2.94 -4.16 -7.81
N ALA A 63 -4.09 -4.38 -8.45
CA ALA A 63 -4.31 -5.50 -9.36
C ALA A 63 -3.34 -5.47 -10.56
N GLY A 64 -3.05 -4.28 -11.09
CA GLY A 64 -2.05 -4.09 -12.14
C GLY A 64 -0.62 -4.46 -11.72
N MET A 65 -0.36 -4.54 -10.43
CA MET A 65 0.91 -4.96 -9.83
C MET A 65 0.90 -6.43 -9.35
N ASN A 66 -0.09 -7.21 -9.78
CA ASN A 66 -0.31 -8.60 -9.34
C ASN A 66 -0.56 -8.74 -7.83
N ILE A 67 -1.19 -7.74 -7.23
CA ILE A 67 -1.61 -7.74 -5.83
C ILE A 67 -3.11 -7.99 -5.78
N GLN A 68 -3.52 -9.12 -5.21
CA GLN A 68 -4.93 -9.43 -4.97
C GLN A 68 -5.46 -8.58 -3.80
N VAL A 69 -6.71 -8.14 -3.91
CA VAL A 69 -7.33 -7.30 -2.87
C VAL A 69 -8.59 -7.98 -2.32
N PRO A 70 -8.45 -8.97 -1.45
CA PRO A 70 -9.60 -9.57 -0.75
C PRO A 70 -10.24 -8.57 0.22
N LYS A 71 -11.47 -8.86 0.64
CA LYS A 71 -12.22 -7.98 1.54
C LYS A 71 -11.86 -8.16 3.01
N THR A 72 -11.30 -9.29 3.38
CA THR A 72 -11.03 -9.67 4.77
C THR A 72 -9.58 -10.06 4.97
N VAL A 73 -9.08 -9.77 6.15
CA VAL A 73 -7.75 -10.22 6.59
C VAL A 73 -7.79 -11.73 6.85
N ASP A 74 -6.85 -12.44 6.29
CA ASP A 74 -6.65 -13.87 6.52
C ASP A 74 -5.15 -14.20 6.68
N LYS A 75 -4.84 -15.48 6.86
CA LYS A 75 -3.45 -15.95 7.02
C LYS A 75 -2.55 -15.71 5.79
N ASN A 76 -3.14 -15.42 4.63
CA ASN A 76 -2.42 -15.17 3.39
C ASN A 76 -2.24 -13.65 3.13
N THR A 77 -2.75 -12.80 4.01
CA THR A 77 -2.61 -11.35 3.87
C THR A 77 -1.16 -10.92 4.10
N ASP A 78 -0.58 -10.25 3.12
CA ASP A 78 0.80 -9.75 3.15
C ASP A 78 0.88 -8.28 3.54
N LEU A 79 -0.15 -7.50 3.15
CA LEU A 79 -0.16 -6.06 3.25
C LEU A 79 -1.52 -5.57 3.75
N LEU A 80 -1.52 -4.65 4.70
CA LEU A 80 -2.70 -3.90 5.12
C LEU A 80 -2.52 -2.43 4.77
N VAL A 81 -3.38 -1.92 3.89
CA VAL A 81 -3.40 -0.50 3.54
C VAL A 81 -4.45 0.22 4.37
N VAL A 82 -4.00 1.17 5.16
CA VAL A 82 -4.85 1.92 6.08
C VAL A 82 -5.18 3.28 5.48
N GLY A 83 -6.46 3.51 5.26
CA GLY A 83 -7.01 4.78 4.80
C GLY A 83 -7.32 5.74 5.96
N SER A 84 -8.21 6.66 5.70
CA SER A 84 -8.65 7.63 6.70
C SER A 84 -9.81 7.11 7.55
N GLU A 85 -10.13 7.85 8.55
CA GLU A 85 -11.24 7.70 9.48
C GLU A 85 -12.58 7.48 8.75
N MET A 86 -13.42 6.61 9.30
CA MET A 86 -14.71 6.23 8.72
C MET A 86 -15.87 6.95 9.42
N TYR A 87 -16.83 7.39 8.61
CA TYR A 87 -18.07 8.04 9.06
C TYR A 87 -19.32 7.22 8.75
N VAL A 88 -19.16 6.11 8.05
CA VAL A 88 -20.23 5.17 7.70
C VAL A 88 -19.79 3.75 8.01
N ASP A 89 -20.75 2.87 8.27
CA ASP A 89 -20.52 1.45 8.47
C ASP A 89 -20.37 0.70 7.13
N GLU A 90 -20.22 -0.62 7.21
CA GLU A 90 -20.07 -1.50 6.04
C GLU A 90 -21.30 -1.47 5.12
N ASN A 91 -22.48 -1.10 5.63
CA ASN A 91 -23.72 -1.00 4.90
C ASN A 91 -24.01 0.42 4.36
N GLY A 92 -23.08 1.36 4.57
CA GLY A 92 -23.23 2.75 4.18
C GLY A 92 -24.11 3.59 5.12
N GLN A 93 -24.45 3.07 6.31
CA GLN A 93 -25.20 3.81 7.32
C GLN A 93 -24.30 4.79 8.08
N PRO A 94 -24.77 6.02 8.36
CA PRO A 94 -24.01 6.99 9.12
C PRO A 94 -23.68 6.49 10.53
N LEU A 95 -22.43 6.62 10.94
CA LEU A 95 -21.99 6.35 12.30
C LEU A 95 -22.25 7.55 13.21
N GLN A 96 -22.59 7.31 14.47
CA GLN A 96 -22.77 8.38 15.46
C GLN A 96 -21.45 9.06 15.80
N GLN A 97 -20.35 8.33 15.73
CA GLN A 97 -18.99 8.83 15.91
C GLN A 97 -18.09 8.23 14.83
N SER A 98 -17.12 9.01 14.40
CA SER A 98 -16.10 8.51 13.48
C SER A 98 -15.28 7.39 14.12
N VAL A 99 -14.88 6.42 13.31
CA VAL A 99 -14.08 5.28 13.74
C VAL A 99 -12.74 5.30 13.01
N GLN A 100 -11.66 5.23 13.79
CA GLN A 100 -10.32 5.07 13.23
C GLN A 100 -10.14 3.63 12.72
N PRO A 101 -9.53 3.44 11.54
CA PRO A 101 -9.25 2.10 11.04
C PRO A 101 -8.42 1.25 12.02
N THR A 102 -7.52 1.89 12.78
CA THR A 102 -6.68 1.24 13.79
C THR A 102 -7.45 0.67 14.98
N ASP A 103 -8.69 1.09 15.20
CA ASP A 103 -9.56 0.59 16.27
C ASP A 103 -10.35 -0.65 15.84
N LEU A 104 -10.33 -0.99 14.56
CA LEU A 104 -11.07 -2.12 14.02
C LEU A 104 -10.42 -3.47 14.37
N PRO A 105 -11.22 -4.54 14.58
CA PRO A 105 -10.70 -5.88 14.82
C PRO A 105 -9.76 -6.36 13.71
N ALA A 106 -10.07 -6.06 12.45
CA ALA A 106 -9.24 -6.43 11.30
C ALA A 106 -7.82 -5.85 11.38
N TYR A 107 -7.66 -4.64 11.90
CA TYR A 107 -6.33 -4.06 12.13
C TYR A 107 -5.56 -4.83 13.19
N ARG A 108 -6.20 -5.16 14.30
CA ARG A 108 -5.59 -5.94 15.39
C ARG A 108 -5.18 -7.33 14.94
N ASP A 109 -6.04 -7.99 14.16
CA ASP A 109 -5.76 -9.32 13.60
C ASP A 109 -4.57 -9.28 12.65
N ALA A 110 -4.48 -8.27 11.79
CA ALA A 110 -3.36 -8.08 10.87
C ALA A 110 -2.04 -7.86 11.63
N VAL A 111 -2.04 -7.01 12.64
CA VAL A 111 -0.86 -6.76 13.47
C VAL A 111 -0.44 -8.03 14.23
N ALA A 112 -1.38 -8.78 14.78
CA ALA A 112 -1.11 -10.03 15.46
C ALA A 112 -0.51 -11.11 14.55
N GLN A 113 -0.87 -11.10 13.26
CA GLN A 113 -0.33 -12.01 12.24
C GLN A 113 1.00 -11.55 11.64
N GLY A 114 1.51 -10.38 12.04
CA GLY A 114 2.74 -9.81 11.48
C GLY A 114 2.58 -9.23 10.08
N VAL A 115 1.36 -8.88 9.66
CA VAL A 115 1.08 -8.27 8.37
C VAL A 115 1.72 -6.88 8.31
N GLN A 116 2.35 -6.55 7.19
CA GLN A 116 2.91 -5.23 6.97
C GLN A 116 1.80 -4.19 6.83
N VAL A 117 1.83 -3.17 7.69
CA VAL A 117 0.87 -2.06 7.66
C VAL A 117 1.46 -0.86 6.93
N VAL A 118 0.73 -0.33 5.96
CA VAL A 118 1.13 0.84 5.17
C VAL A 118 0.00 1.85 5.18
N GLN A 119 0.31 3.09 5.52
CA GLN A 119 -0.65 4.19 5.46
C GLN A 119 -0.87 4.65 4.02
N LEU A 120 -2.07 5.11 3.69
CA LEU A 120 -2.40 5.61 2.33
C LEU A 120 -1.44 6.73 1.89
N ASN A 121 -1.07 7.61 2.79
CA ASN A 121 -0.14 8.71 2.49
C ASN A 121 1.30 8.21 2.21
N GLU A 122 1.68 7.06 2.73
CA GLU A 122 2.96 6.43 2.41
C GLU A 122 2.95 5.83 1.01
N LEU A 123 1.82 5.28 0.57
CA LEU A 123 1.64 4.79 -0.80
C LEU A 123 1.88 5.88 -1.85
N ARG A 124 1.58 7.13 -1.54
CA ARG A 124 1.83 8.27 -2.44
C ARG A 124 3.29 8.43 -2.83
N ARG A 125 4.20 7.90 -2.03
CA ARG A 125 5.64 7.92 -2.34
C ARG A 125 5.98 6.96 -3.48
N TYR A 126 5.20 5.91 -3.66
CA TYR A 126 5.41 4.88 -4.68
C TYR A 126 4.59 5.12 -5.94
N PHE A 127 3.49 5.86 -5.83
CA PHE A 127 2.61 6.21 -6.92
C PHE A 127 2.52 7.73 -7.07
N ARG A 128 2.54 8.19 -8.31
CA ARG A 128 2.20 9.58 -8.62
C ARG A 128 0.70 9.69 -8.87
N PHE A 129 0.00 10.32 -7.98
CA PHE A 129 -1.41 10.65 -8.14
C PHE A 129 -1.77 11.91 -7.36
#